data_a8b5889117a1d53a1819cc8b917ab2e8
#
_entry.id   a8b5889117a1d53a1819cc8b917ab2e8
#
_cell.length_a   1.000
_cell.length_b   1.000
_cell.length_c   1.000
_cell.angle_alpha   90.00
_cell.angle_beta   90.00
_cell.angle_gamma   90.00
#
_symmetry.space_group_name_H-M   'P 1'
#
loop_
_entity.id
_entity.type
_entity.pdbx_description
1 polymer ?
#
loop_
_entity_poly.entity_id
_entity_poly.type
_entity_poly.pdbx_seq_one_letter_code
_entity_poly.pdbx_strand_id
1 'polypeptide(L)'
;MLRRPRRNRKTEGIRSLIRQTQVTTDDLIFPLFLIEGYNQKQEVISMPGIYRLTPDLMLKEIEYCMGLGIRSFDVFPIVSEKDKTPTASEGYREDSFYLRTLKEIKARLPESHIITDIAMDPYSSDGHDAVSY
;
A
#
# COMPACT_ATOMS: atom_id res chain seq x y z
N MET A 1 18.46 20.07 -36.54
CA MET A 1 17.44 19.11 -37.03
C MET A 1 16.46 19.88 -37.89
N LEU A 2 16.52 19.71 -39.21
CA LEU A 2 15.78 20.53 -40.20
C LEU A 2 14.31 20.08 -40.36
N ARG A 3 13.93 18.88 -39.96
CA ARG A 3 12.54 18.34 -40.02
C ARG A 3 12.23 17.53 -38.77
N ARG A 4 11.05 17.79 -38.17
CA ARG A 4 10.46 16.96 -37.11
C ARG A 4 9.20 16.31 -37.62
N PRO A 5 9.25 15.10 -38.19
CA PRO A 5 8.06 14.41 -38.65
C PRO A 5 7.13 14.08 -37.46
N ARG A 6 5.91 14.63 -37.49
CA ARG A 6 4.90 14.46 -36.42
C ARG A 6 3.67 13.67 -36.88
N ARG A 7 3.77 12.92 -37.96
CA ARG A 7 2.64 12.13 -38.50
C ARG A 7 2.02 11.22 -37.46
N ASN A 8 2.86 10.56 -36.67
CA ASN A 8 2.47 9.62 -35.63
C ASN A 8 1.84 10.28 -34.38
N ARG A 9 1.81 11.60 -34.30
CA ARG A 9 1.24 12.37 -33.20
C ARG A 9 0.01 13.18 -33.60
N LYS A 10 -0.45 13.07 -34.86
CA LYS A 10 -1.44 13.96 -35.44
C LYS A 10 -2.84 13.74 -34.86
N THR A 11 -3.23 12.52 -34.61
CA THR A 11 -4.56 12.16 -34.05
C THR A 11 -4.42 11.19 -32.89
N GLU A 12 -5.43 11.11 -32.03
CA GLU A 12 -5.46 10.15 -30.93
C GLU A 12 -5.41 8.71 -31.46
N GLY A 13 -6.15 8.39 -32.52
CA GLY A 13 -6.13 7.06 -33.13
C GLY A 13 -4.73 6.62 -33.57
N ILE A 14 -3.95 7.51 -34.20
CA ILE A 14 -2.57 7.20 -34.59
C ILE A 14 -1.69 7.04 -33.35
N ARG A 15 -1.82 7.91 -32.35
CA ARG A 15 -1.05 7.79 -31.10
C ARG A 15 -1.34 6.49 -30.36
N SER A 16 -2.61 6.09 -30.28
CA SER A 16 -3.02 4.81 -29.71
C SER A 16 -2.41 3.63 -30.44
N LEU A 17 -2.45 3.67 -31.78
CA LEU A 17 -1.98 2.56 -32.62
C LEU A 17 -0.48 2.28 -32.48
N ILE A 18 0.32 3.33 -32.23
CA ILE A 18 1.79 3.22 -32.14
C ILE A 18 2.31 3.32 -30.72
N ARG A 19 1.44 3.35 -29.73
CA ARG A 19 1.82 3.42 -28.31
C ARG A 19 2.59 2.16 -27.92
N GLN A 20 3.83 2.33 -27.50
CA GLN A 20 4.70 1.23 -27.04
C GLN A 20 4.54 0.94 -25.56
N THR A 21 4.20 1.96 -24.76
CA THR A 21 4.00 1.83 -23.31
C THR A 21 2.53 2.07 -23.00
N GLN A 22 1.94 1.14 -22.28
CA GLN A 22 0.58 1.24 -21.74
C GLN A 22 0.68 1.12 -20.22
N VAL A 23 -0.14 1.86 -19.50
CA VAL A 23 -0.33 1.72 -18.07
C VAL A 23 -1.74 1.19 -17.85
N THR A 24 -1.84 0.06 -17.19
CA THR A 24 -3.10 -0.62 -16.85
C THR A 24 -3.23 -0.72 -15.33
N THR A 25 -4.37 -1.17 -14.84
CA THR A 25 -4.55 -1.45 -13.41
C THR A 25 -3.62 -2.53 -12.89
N ASP A 26 -3.12 -3.42 -13.77
CA ASP A 26 -2.17 -4.48 -13.41
C ASP A 26 -0.76 -3.94 -13.08
N ASP A 27 -0.45 -2.73 -13.54
CA ASP A 27 0.82 -2.06 -13.27
C ASP A 27 0.80 -1.26 -11.95
N LEU A 28 -0.34 -1.22 -11.25
CA LEU A 28 -0.53 -0.41 -10.05
C LEU A 28 -0.39 -1.25 -8.77
N ILE A 29 0.35 -0.69 -7.82
CA ILE A 29 0.39 -1.16 -6.43
C ILE A 29 -0.21 -0.06 -5.57
N PHE A 30 -1.28 -0.38 -4.81
CA PHE A 30 -1.97 0.60 -3.98
C PHE A 30 -1.45 0.55 -2.54
N PRO A 31 -0.83 1.63 -2.02
CA PRO A 31 -0.32 1.66 -0.66
C PRO A 31 -1.45 1.87 0.35
N LEU A 32 -1.44 1.10 1.43
CA LEU A 32 -2.43 1.13 2.50
C LEU A 32 -1.74 1.27 3.86
N PHE A 33 -2.24 2.16 4.70
CA PHE A 33 -1.73 2.39 6.05
C PHE A 33 -2.69 1.81 7.08
N LEU A 34 -2.23 0.80 7.81
CA LEU A 34 -3.01 0.06 8.79
C LEU A 34 -2.79 0.59 10.20
N ILE A 35 -3.86 0.92 10.90
CA ILE A 35 -3.88 1.20 12.33
C ILE A 35 -4.67 0.16 13.08
N GLU A 36 -4.35 -0.06 14.35
CA GLU A 36 -5.14 -0.91 15.24
C GLU A 36 -6.48 -0.25 15.61
N GLY A 37 -7.52 -1.05 15.82
CA GLY A 37 -8.84 -0.60 16.26
C GLY A 37 -9.97 -1.09 15.38
N TYR A 38 -11.10 -0.38 15.45
CA TYR A 38 -12.32 -0.70 14.70
C TYR A 38 -13.03 0.55 14.23
N ASN A 39 -13.50 0.57 13.00
CA ASN A 39 -14.27 1.65 12.35
C ASN A 39 -13.62 3.04 12.46
N GLN A 40 -12.29 3.11 12.31
CA GLN A 40 -11.54 4.37 12.34
C GLN A 40 -10.87 4.64 11.00
N LYS A 41 -11.00 5.89 10.56
CA LYS A 41 -10.36 6.45 9.36
C LYS A 41 -9.71 7.77 9.75
N GLN A 42 -8.38 7.85 9.63
CA GLN A 42 -7.58 9.01 10.01
C GLN A 42 -6.85 9.54 8.78
N GLU A 43 -7.06 10.80 8.44
CA GLU A 43 -6.35 11.42 7.32
C GLU A 43 -4.85 11.60 7.63
N VAL A 44 -4.01 11.34 6.64
CA VAL A 44 -2.58 11.65 6.70
C VAL A 44 -2.39 13.11 6.25
N ILE A 45 -2.18 14.02 7.20
CA ILE A 45 -2.17 15.48 6.95
C ILE A 45 -1.19 15.88 5.83
N SER A 46 -0.02 15.22 5.76
CA SER A 46 1.00 15.48 4.74
C SER A 46 0.66 14.90 3.36
N MET A 47 -0.38 14.05 3.28
CA MET A 47 -0.79 13.35 2.05
C MET A 47 -2.31 13.47 1.87
N PRO A 48 -2.83 14.62 1.38
CA PRO A 48 -4.27 14.85 1.25
C PRO A 48 -4.98 13.74 0.47
N GLY A 49 -6.10 13.25 1.02
CA GLY A 49 -6.87 12.14 0.42
C GLY A 49 -6.36 10.74 0.76
N ILE A 50 -5.24 10.62 1.48
CA ILE A 50 -4.71 9.34 1.97
C ILE A 50 -5.08 9.18 3.44
N TYR A 51 -5.46 7.96 3.81
CA TYR A 51 -5.98 7.66 5.14
C TYR A 51 -5.30 6.45 5.76
N ARG A 52 -5.16 6.50 7.08
CA ARG A 52 -4.87 5.34 7.92
C ARG A 52 -6.20 4.66 8.23
N LEU A 53 -6.27 3.36 8.05
CA LEU A 53 -7.50 2.59 8.16
C LEU A 53 -7.36 1.48 9.18
N THR A 54 -8.44 1.21 9.93
CA THR A 54 -8.54 -0.01 10.73
C THR A 54 -8.83 -1.23 9.84
N PRO A 55 -8.60 -2.47 10.34
CA PRO A 55 -8.75 -3.69 9.54
C PRO A 55 -10.07 -3.81 8.79
N ASP A 56 -11.17 -3.49 9.45
CA ASP A 56 -12.51 -3.56 8.88
C ASP A 56 -12.75 -2.58 7.72
N LEU A 57 -12.17 -1.38 7.80
CA LEU A 57 -12.25 -0.39 6.73
C LEU A 57 -11.25 -0.68 5.61
N MET A 58 -10.07 -1.20 5.95
CA MET A 58 -9.07 -1.61 4.97
C MET A 58 -9.58 -2.74 4.07
N LEU A 59 -10.28 -3.72 4.63
CA LEU A 59 -10.92 -4.78 3.85
C LEU A 59 -11.89 -4.22 2.81
N LYS A 60 -12.73 -3.25 3.20
CA LYS A 60 -13.67 -2.58 2.28
C LYS A 60 -12.94 -1.79 1.18
N GLU A 61 -11.85 -1.13 1.54
CA GLU A 61 -11.04 -0.35 0.58
C GLU A 61 -10.37 -1.29 -0.44
N ILE A 62 -9.80 -2.40 0.01
CA ILE A 62 -9.22 -3.42 -0.88
C ILE A 62 -10.30 -3.99 -1.82
N GLU A 63 -11.46 -4.36 -1.30
CA GLU A 63 -12.58 -4.89 -2.09
C GLU A 63 -13.05 -3.87 -3.15
N TYR A 64 -13.17 -2.60 -2.76
CA TYR A 64 -13.48 -1.51 -3.69
C TYR A 64 -12.43 -1.37 -4.80
N CYS A 65 -11.15 -1.33 -4.45
CA CYS A 65 -10.05 -1.22 -5.41
C CYS A 65 -9.98 -2.44 -6.35
N MET A 66 -10.25 -3.65 -5.83
CA MET A 66 -10.35 -4.86 -6.66
C MET A 66 -11.49 -4.76 -7.66
N GLY A 67 -12.61 -4.14 -7.29
CA GLY A 67 -13.72 -3.82 -8.20
C GLY A 67 -13.32 -2.85 -9.33
N LEU A 68 -12.31 -2.01 -9.11
CA LEU A 68 -11.73 -1.12 -10.12
C LEU A 68 -10.63 -1.80 -10.96
N GLY A 69 -10.26 -3.04 -10.64
CA GLY A 69 -9.24 -3.81 -11.35
C GLY A 69 -7.84 -3.78 -10.70
N ILE A 70 -7.63 -3.07 -9.59
CA ILE A 70 -6.35 -3.07 -8.86
C ILE A 70 -6.30 -4.30 -7.97
N ARG A 71 -5.23 -5.09 -8.07
CA ARG A 71 -5.10 -6.36 -7.34
C ARG A 71 -3.90 -6.42 -6.40
N SER A 72 -2.96 -5.49 -6.51
CA SER A 72 -1.74 -5.44 -5.70
C SER A 72 -1.80 -4.32 -4.67
N PHE A 73 -1.56 -4.67 -3.42
CA PHE A 73 -1.67 -3.77 -2.26
C PHE A 73 -0.41 -3.87 -1.42
N ASP A 74 0.18 -2.73 -1.11
CA ASP A 74 1.33 -2.64 -0.19
C ASP A 74 0.83 -2.13 1.16
N VAL A 75 0.96 -2.95 2.20
CA VAL A 75 0.34 -2.71 3.50
C VAL A 75 1.39 -2.33 4.55
N PHE A 76 1.31 -1.10 5.03
CA PHE A 76 2.20 -0.54 6.03
C PHE A 76 1.53 -0.46 7.40
N PRO A 77 2.10 -1.07 8.46
CA PRO A 77 1.59 -0.92 9.81
C PRO A 77 1.97 0.44 10.40
N ILE A 78 1.04 1.06 11.11
CA ILE A 78 1.28 2.22 11.95
C ILE A 78 1.14 1.78 13.41
N VAL A 79 2.26 1.54 14.05
CA VAL A 79 2.32 1.09 15.44
C VAL A 79 2.21 2.29 16.38
N SER A 80 1.44 2.13 17.45
CA SER A 80 1.32 3.15 18.48
C SER A 80 2.67 3.34 19.22
N GLU A 81 3.03 4.57 19.54
CA GLU A 81 4.28 4.89 20.26
C GLU A 81 4.48 4.08 21.55
N LYS A 82 3.40 3.75 22.25
CA LYS A 82 3.43 2.94 23.48
C LYS A 82 3.84 1.48 23.26
N ASP A 83 3.67 0.98 22.03
CA ASP A 83 3.92 -0.42 21.66
C ASP A 83 5.26 -0.57 20.91
N LYS A 84 5.94 0.53 20.63
CA LYS A 84 7.29 0.53 20.08
C LYS A 84 8.33 0.20 21.15
N THR A 85 9.32 -0.57 20.78
CA THR A 85 10.44 -0.95 21.68
C THR A 85 11.77 -0.78 20.98
N PRO A 86 12.90 -0.65 21.71
CA PRO A 86 14.23 -0.59 21.08
C PRO A 86 14.57 -1.83 20.25
N THR A 87 13.97 -2.97 20.58
CA THR A 87 14.16 -4.25 19.86
C THR A 87 13.09 -4.51 18.80
N ALA A 88 12.18 -3.57 18.57
CA ALA A 88 11.08 -3.70 17.61
C ALA A 88 10.23 -4.97 17.81
N SER A 89 9.99 -5.37 19.06
CA SER A 89 9.38 -6.66 19.42
C SER A 89 7.99 -6.90 18.83
N GLU A 90 7.21 -5.84 18.57
CA GLU A 90 5.91 -5.93 17.92
C GLU A 90 6.00 -6.45 16.47
N GLY A 91 7.12 -6.21 15.78
CA GLY A 91 7.33 -6.60 14.39
C GLY A 91 7.41 -8.12 14.18
N TYR A 92 7.86 -8.87 15.19
CA TYR A 92 7.99 -10.34 15.11
C TYR A 92 7.03 -11.09 16.04
N ARG A 93 6.12 -10.40 16.71
CA ARG A 93 5.09 -11.02 17.53
C ARG A 93 4.03 -11.69 16.64
N GLU A 94 3.88 -13.01 16.74
CA GLU A 94 2.99 -13.83 15.87
C GLU A 94 1.52 -13.41 15.91
N ASP A 95 1.05 -12.87 17.04
CA ASP A 95 -0.32 -12.42 17.27
C ASP A 95 -0.48 -10.89 17.12
N SER A 96 0.49 -10.19 16.52
CA SER A 96 0.40 -8.76 16.28
C SER A 96 -0.84 -8.40 15.45
N PHE A 97 -1.39 -7.20 15.67
CA PHE A 97 -2.56 -6.75 14.91
C PHE A 97 -2.31 -6.75 13.41
N TYR A 98 -1.07 -6.46 13.00
CA TYR A 98 -0.66 -6.46 11.61
C TYR A 98 -0.78 -7.85 10.99
N LEU A 99 -0.13 -8.86 11.58
CA LEU A 99 -0.16 -10.23 11.04
C LEU A 99 -1.57 -10.84 11.09
N ARG A 100 -2.36 -10.55 12.13
CA ARG A 100 -3.78 -10.96 12.17
C ARG A 100 -4.56 -10.37 11.01
N THR A 101 -4.36 -9.06 10.73
CA THR A 101 -5.07 -8.39 9.63
C THR A 101 -4.66 -8.96 8.28
N LEU A 102 -3.37 -9.22 8.04
CA LEU A 102 -2.91 -9.84 6.79
C LEU A 102 -3.55 -11.24 6.58
N LYS A 103 -3.61 -12.06 7.63
CA LYS A 103 -4.30 -13.36 7.59
C LYS A 103 -5.78 -13.20 7.25
N GLU A 104 -6.46 -12.21 7.85
CA GLU A 104 -7.87 -11.93 7.57
C GLU A 104 -8.10 -11.46 6.13
N ILE A 105 -7.25 -10.54 5.62
CA ILE A 105 -7.32 -10.10 4.22
C ILE A 105 -7.20 -11.31 3.28
N LYS A 106 -6.20 -12.15 3.47
CA LYS A 106 -5.99 -13.33 2.62
C LYS A 106 -7.12 -14.36 2.72
N ALA A 107 -7.74 -14.49 3.89
CA ALA A 107 -8.89 -15.39 4.07
C ALA A 107 -10.16 -14.89 3.38
N ARG A 108 -10.41 -13.58 3.40
CA ARG A 108 -11.61 -12.97 2.80
C ARG A 108 -11.45 -12.61 1.33
N LEU A 109 -10.27 -12.19 0.94
CA LEU A 109 -9.95 -11.70 -0.40
C LEU A 109 -8.73 -12.47 -0.97
N PRO A 110 -8.86 -13.78 -1.23
CA PRO A 110 -7.74 -14.65 -1.62
C PRO A 110 -7.05 -14.19 -2.91
N GLU A 111 -7.80 -13.54 -3.81
CA GLU A 111 -7.30 -13.00 -5.08
C GLU A 111 -6.47 -11.71 -4.94
N SER A 112 -6.46 -11.09 -3.74
CA SER A 112 -5.60 -9.93 -3.50
C SER A 112 -4.14 -10.35 -3.42
N HIS A 113 -3.27 -9.61 -4.11
CA HIS A 113 -1.82 -9.72 -3.96
C HIS A 113 -1.36 -8.75 -2.90
N ILE A 114 -0.89 -9.26 -1.76
CA ILE A 114 -0.44 -8.45 -0.64
C ILE A 114 1.08 -8.40 -0.63
N ILE A 115 1.60 -7.19 -0.60
CA ILE A 115 3.01 -6.87 -0.45
C ILE A 115 3.19 -6.34 0.97
N THR A 116 4.29 -6.71 1.61
CA THR A 116 4.65 -6.26 2.96
C THR A 116 6.09 -5.84 2.99
N ASP A 117 6.39 -4.81 3.74
CA ASP A 117 7.76 -4.41 4.00
C ASP A 117 8.35 -5.22 5.16
N ILE A 118 9.61 -5.65 5.02
CA ILE A 118 10.38 -6.28 6.10
C ILE A 118 11.28 -5.20 6.70
N ALA A 119 10.66 -4.27 7.41
CA ALA A 119 11.33 -3.14 8.05
C ALA A 119 11.11 -3.21 9.57
N MET A 120 12.07 -2.74 10.35
CA MET A 120 11.97 -2.67 11.82
C MET A 120 11.61 -1.25 12.31
N ASP A 121 11.89 -0.22 11.52
CA ASP A 121 11.65 1.17 11.89
C ASP A 121 10.20 1.47 12.34
N PRO A 122 9.12 0.89 11.76
CA PRO A 122 7.76 1.13 12.23
C PRO A 122 7.51 0.65 13.66
N TYR A 123 8.31 -0.32 14.13
CA TYR A 123 8.17 -0.99 15.44
C TYR A 123 9.22 -0.54 16.45
N SER A 124 10.28 0.13 16.00
CA SER A 124 11.38 0.60 16.83
C SER A 124 11.08 1.94 17.49
N SER A 125 11.34 2.06 18.81
CA SER A 125 11.28 3.34 19.51
C SER A 125 12.35 4.33 19.04
N ASP A 126 13.45 3.83 18.47
CA ASP A 126 14.56 4.63 17.97
C ASP A 126 14.37 5.05 16.51
N GLY A 127 13.34 4.50 15.83
CA GLY A 127 12.99 4.84 14.45
C GLY A 127 14.01 4.36 13.40
N HIS A 128 14.77 3.32 13.71
CA HIS A 128 15.80 2.75 12.84
C HIS A 128 15.61 1.24 12.65
N ASP A 129 16.09 0.73 11.51
CA ASP A 129 16.07 -0.72 11.17
C ASP A 129 17.14 -1.55 11.89
N ALA A 130 17.95 -0.95 12.74
CA ALA A 130 18.99 -1.63 13.49
C ALA A 130 18.93 -1.29 14.98
N VAL A 131 19.28 -2.26 15.81
CA VAL A 131 19.48 -2.05 17.24
C VAL A 131 20.82 -1.36 17.44
N SER A 132 20.82 -0.14 18.00
CA SER A 132 22.05 0.54 18.42
C SER A 132 22.48 0.01 19.80
N TYR A 133 23.74 -0.41 19.92
CA TYR A 133 24.38 -0.82 21.17
C TYR A 133 25.18 0.32 21.79
#